data_5b77b17f8e9833a8e9366997db24c98e
#
_entry.id   5b77b17f8e9833a8e9366997db24c98e
#
_cell.length_a   1.000
_cell.length_b   1.000
_cell.length_c   1.000
_cell.angle_alpha   90.00
_cell.angle_beta   90.00
_cell.angle_gamma   90.00
#
_symmetry.space_group_name_H-M   'P 1'
#
loop_
_entity.id
_entity.type
_entity.pdbx_description
1 polymer ?
#
loop_
_entity_poly.entity_id
_entity_poly.type
_entity_poly.pdbx_seq_one_letter_code
_entity_poly.pdbx_strand_id
1 'polypeptide(L)'
;MDTKKAIVLGADNNYRDKMETTIKSICYHNRDLKFYIFNEDIPKEWFYLMEKRLEKLNCEILNIEIDAEKVKHFSTPDEHIKYMTYFRYFIAEFVKEDRALYLDCDMIVHRNIDSLFQKDFEENYIIAVPDGWYKNIFNAGMMMVNVHRWKTDNICQNLLE
;
A
#
# COMPACT_ATOMS: atom_id res chain seq x y z
N MET A 1 -6.67 18.41 -13.55
CA MET A 1 -6.62 18.14 -12.11
C MET A 1 -5.40 17.25 -11.88
N ASP A 2 -4.39 17.76 -11.18
CA ASP A 2 -3.25 16.92 -10.81
C ASP A 2 -3.75 15.81 -9.86
N THR A 3 -3.79 14.60 -10.35
CA THR A 3 -4.18 13.44 -9.54
C THR A 3 -3.03 13.11 -8.61
N LYS A 4 -3.27 13.14 -7.30
CA LYS A 4 -2.29 12.75 -6.29
C LYS A 4 -1.86 11.30 -6.52
N LYS A 5 -0.59 11.00 -6.25
CA LYS A 5 -0.03 9.64 -6.38
C LYS A 5 -0.52 8.78 -5.21
N ALA A 6 -1.13 7.65 -5.51
CA ALA A 6 -1.65 6.73 -4.51
C ALA A 6 -0.52 5.89 -3.90
N ILE A 7 -0.42 5.91 -2.57
CA ILE A 7 0.46 5.06 -1.76
C ILE A 7 -0.44 4.18 -0.89
N VAL A 8 -0.21 2.89 -0.90
CA VAL A 8 -0.94 1.92 -0.07
C VAL A 8 -0.01 1.34 0.98
N LEU A 9 -0.42 1.40 2.24
CA LEU A 9 0.24 0.79 3.38
C LEU A 9 -0.77 -0.09 4.12
N GLY A 10 -0.34 -1.25 4.63
CA GLY A 10 -1.17 -2.14 5.42
C GLY A 10 -0.54 -2.41 6.78
N ALA A 11 -1.29 -2.18 7.86
CA ALA A 11 -0.80 -2.41 9.22
C ALA A 11 -1.92 -2.61 10.25
N ASP A 12 -1.58 -3.24 11.38
CA ASP A 12 -2.35 -3.17 12.62
C ASP A 12 -1.87 -2.00 13.49
N ASN A 13 -2.57 -1.76 14.59
CA ASN A 13 -2.19 -0.72 15.54
C ASN A 13 -0.81 -0.95 16.17
N ASN A 14 -0.29 -2.17 16.24
CA ASN A 14 1.05 -2.47 16.79
C ASN A 14 2.16 -1.97 15.85
N TYR A 15 1.90 -1.89 14.55
CA TYR A 15 2.85 -1.40 13.55
C TYR A 15 2.69 0.08 13.23
N ARG A 16 1.74 0.77 13.85
CA ARG A 16 1.41 2.18 13.61
C ARG A 16 2.64 3.10 13.66
N ASP A 17 3.51 2.95 14.64
CA ASP A 17 4.68 3.82 14.80
C ASP A 17 5.72 3.61 13.69
N LYS A 18 5.89 2.37 13.21
CA LYS A 18 6.73 2.06 12.05
C LYS A 18 6.13 2.66 10.79
N MET A 19 4.84 2.50 10.58
CA MET A 19 4.12 3.08 9.45
C MET A 19 4.22 4.61 9.46
N GLU A 20 4.09 5.28 10.61
CA GLU A 20 4.28 6.72 10.72
C GLU A 20 5.69 7.12 10.30
N THR A 21 6.71 6.34 10.64
CA THR A 21 8.09 6.54 10.20
C THR A 21 8.23 6.39 8.69
N THR A 22 7.62 5.36 8.10
CA THR A 22 7.56 5.17 6.64
C THR A 22 6.91 6.37 5.96
N ILE A 23 5.74 6.81 6.42
CA ILE A 23 5.04 7.99 5.86
C ILE A 23 5.93 9.24 5.94
N LYS A 24 6.59 9.49 7.08
CA LYS A 24 7.51 10.62 7.24
C LYS A 24 8.66 10.55 6.26
N SER A 25 9.25 9.37 6.05
CA SER A 25 10.35 9.19 5.10
C SER A 25 9.92 9.47 3.65
N ILE A 26 8.71 9.02 3.28
CA ILE A 26 8.12 9.31 1.98
C ILE A 26 7.93 10.82 1.81
N CYS A 27 7.28 11.47 2.78
CA CYS A 27 6.97 12.90 2.76
C CYS A 27 8.21 13.79 2.87
N TYR A 28 9.35 13.27 3.31
CA TYR A 28 10.61 14.02 3.31
C TYR A 28 11.05 14.38 1.88
N HIS A 29 10.83 13.48 0.94
CA HIS A 29 11.26 13.62 -0.46
C HIS A 29 10.12 13.89 -1.46
N ASN A 30 8.86 13.75 -1.06
CA ASN A 30 7.72 13.74 -1.97
C ASN A 30 6.57 14.59 -1.45
N ARG A 31 5.73 15.07 -2.39
CA ARG A 31 4.51 15.85 -2.17
C ARG A 31 3.39 15.33 -3.08
N ASP A 32 2.19 15.84 -2.88
CA ASP A 32 1.03 15.53 -3.73
C ASP A 32 0.71 14.04 -3.70
N LEU A 33 0.64 13.48 -2.49
CA LEU A 33 0.42 12.06 -2.25
C LEU A 33 -0.95 11.83 -1.61
N LYS A 34 -1.47 10.63 -1.83
CA LYS A 34 -2.67 10.13 -1.18
C LYS A 34 -2.39 8.76 -0.59
N PHE A 35 -2.40 8.70 0.73
CA PHE A 35 -2.15 7.48 1.48
C PHE A 35 -3.45 6.73 1.73
N TYR A 36 -3.51 5.49 1.31
CA TYR A 36 -4.55 4.52 1.63
C TYR A 36 -4.00 3.60 2.72
N ILE A 37 -4.53 3.70 3.94
CA ILE A 37 -4.09 2.90 5.07
C ILE A 37 -5.08 1.77 5.29
N PHE A 38 -4.69 0.58 4.90
CA PHE A 38 -5.46 -0.63 5.09
C PHE A 38 -5.20 -1.17 6.50
N ASN A 39 -6.23 -1.21 7.32
CA ASN A 39 -6.09 -1.61 8.70
C ASN A 39 -7.38 -2.22 9.26
N GLU A 40 -7.29 -2.78 10.46
CA GLU A 40 -8.41 -3.35 11.19
C GLU A 40 -8.74 -2.54 12.47
N ASP A 41 -7.71 -1.98 13.13
CA ASP A 41 -7.82 -1.54 14.52
C ASP A 41 -7.07 -0.24 14.84
N ILE A 42 -6.61 0.51 13.84
CA ILE A 42 -5.93 1.79 14.09
C ILE A 42 -6.95 2.84 14.54
N PRO A 43 -6.74 3.51 15.69
CA PRO A 43 -7.68 4.51 16.21
C PRO A 43 -7.92 5.68 15.26
N LYS A 44 -9.17 6.13 15.14
CA LYS A 44 -9.56 7.27 14.29
C LYS A 44 -8.86 8.57 14.68
N GLU A 45 -8.54 8.75 15.94
CA GLU A 45 -7.80 9.90 16.47
C GLU A 45 -6.41 10.02 15.83
N TRP A 46 -5.75 8.90 15.56
CA TRP A 46 -4.48 8.91 14.87
C TRP A 46 -4.61 9.44 13.43
N PHE A 47 -5.65 9.02 12.70
CA PHE A 47 -5.91 9.52 11.35
C PHE A 47 -6.15 11.03 11.36
N TYR A 48 -6.94 11.53 12.30
CA TYR A 48 -7.19 12.97 12.44
C TYR A 48 -5.90 13.77 12.69
N LEU A 49 -4.99 13.26 13.52
CA LEU A 49 -3.70 13.90 13.78
C LEU A 49 -2.79 13.86 12.53
N MET A 50 -2.78 12.73 11.82
CA MET A 50 -1.99 12.57 10.60
C MET A 50 -2.51 13.45 9.46
N GLU A 51 -3.81 13.55 9.28
CA GLU A 51 -4.44 14.42 8.28
C GLU A 51 -3.97 15.88 8.43
N LYS A 52 -4.02 16.43 9.63
CA LYS A 52 -3.54 17.80 9.91
C LYS A 52 -2.06 18.01 9.61
N ARG A 53 -1.24 16.98 9.81
CA ARG A 53 0.20 17.03 9.50
C ARG A 53 0.46 16.97 8.00
N LEU A 54 -0.28 16.11 7.30
CA LEU A 54 -0.11 15.83 5.87
C LEU A 54 -0.70 16.90 4.98
N GLU A 55 -1.77 17.58 5.40
CA GLU A 55 -2.39 18.70 4.68
C GLU A 55 -1.37 19.79 4.31
N LYS A 56 -0.45 20.11 5.22
CA LYS A 56 0.63 21.09 4.99
C LYS A 56 1.59 20.70 3.86
N LEU A 57 1.60 19.44 3.47
CA LEU A 57 2.43 18.87 2.41
C LEU A 57 1.61 18.58 1.14
N ASN A 58 0.36 19.06 1.09
CA ASN A 58 -0.62 18.73 0.07
C ASN A 58 -0.83 17.20 -0.09
N CYS A 59 -0.71 16.46 1.02
CA CYS A 59 -0.94 15.02 1.09
C CYS A 59 -2.25 14.72 1.81
N GLU A 60 -2.88 13.61 1.41
CA GLU A 60 -4.11 13.09 2.01
C GLU A 60 -3.84 11.74 2.68
N ILE A 61 -4.65 11.39 3.67
CA ILE A 61 -4.63 10.07 4.29
C ILE A 61 -6.06 9.56 4.44
N LEU A 62 -6.28 8.31 4.06
CA LEU A 62 -7.58 7.65 4.13
C LEU A 62 -7.49 6.44 5.07
N ASN A 63 -8.43 6.36 5.99
CA ASN A 63 -8.65 5.17 6.80
C ASN A 63 -9.48 4.16 6.00
N ILE A 64 -8.90 3.02 5.67
CA ILE A 64 -9.58 1.92 4.98
C ILE A 64 -9.63 0.73 5.93
N GLU A 65 -10.77 0.60 6.60
CA GLU A 65 -11.04 -0.53 7.49
C GLU A 65 -11.32 -1.78 6.65
N ILE A 66 -10.46 -2.79 6.76
CA ILE A 66 -10.61 -4.08 6.07
C ILE A 66 -11.23 -5.08 7.04
N ASP A 67 -12.29 -5.74 6.60
CA ASP A 67 -12.85 -6.87 7.31
C ASP A 67 -11.87 -8.06 7.26
N ALA A 68 -11.16 -8.26 8.35
CA ALA A 68 -10.14 -9.30 8.46
C ALA A 68 -10.70 -10.73 8.33
N GLU A 69 -12.00 -10.95 8.58
CA GLU A 69 -12.62 -12.26 8.40
C GLU A 69 -12.52 -12.77 6.95
N LYS A 70 -12.41 -11.84 5.98
CA LYS A 70 -12.22 -12.18 4.57
C LYS A 70 -10.88 -12.89 4.29
N VAL A 71 -9.87 -12.71 5.14
CA VAL A 71 -8.50 -13.19 4.90
C VAL A 71 -7.91 -14.01 6.06
N LYS A 72 -8.54 -14.05 7.22
CA LYS A 72 -8.05 -14.82 8.39
C LYS A 72 -7.92 -16.31 8.13
N HIS A 73 -8.67 -16.85 7.17
CA HIS A 73 -8.63 -18.27 6.81
C HIS A 73 -7.43 -18.62 5.91
N PHE A 74 -6.76 -17.64 5.33
CA PHE A 74 -5.55 -17.92 4.57
C PHE A 74 -4.40 -18.31 5.49
N SER A 75 -3.73 -19.43 5.16
CA SER A 75 -2.55 -19.85 5.88
C SER A 75 -1.38 -18.91 5.56
N THR A 76 -0.70 -18.46 6.60
CA THR A 76 0.55 -17.73 6.44
C THR A 76 1.73 -18.71 6.43
N PRO A 77 2.72 -18.54 5.56
CA PRO A 77 3.88 -19.44 5.46
C PRO A 77 4.74 -19.46 6.72
N ASP A 78 4.64 -18.42 7.54
CA ASP A 78 5.44 -18.23 8.75
C ASP A 78 4.54 -17.61 9.85
N GLU A 79 4.73 -18.01 11.11
CA GLU A 79 4.03 -17.45 12.27
C GLU A 79 4.24 -15.94 12.44
N HIS A 80 5.33 -15.40 11.88
CA HIS A 80 5.63 -13.97 11.90
C HIS A 80 4.90 -13.18 10.81
N ILE A 81 4.38 -13.85 9.77
CA ILE A 81 3.60 -13.24 8.69
C ILE A 81 2.14 -13.27 9.09
N LYS A 82 1.61 -12.13 9.50
CA LYS A 82 0.20 -12.01 9.87
C LYS A 82 -0.70 -11.97 8.63
N TYR A 83 -1.96 -12.36 8.79
CA TYR A 83 -2.99 -12.29 7.73
C TYR A 83 -3.16 -10.91 7.10
N MET A 84 -2.74 -9.85 7.77
CA MET A 84 -2.73 -8.48 7.23
C MET A 84 -1.85 -8.33 5.98
N THR A 85 -0.91 -9.25 5.72
CA THR A 85 -0.18 -9.29 4.46
C THR A 85 -1.13 -9.43 3.26
N TYR A 86 -2.30 -10.01 3.45
CA TYR A 86 -3.32 -10.18 2.40
C TYR A 86 -4.19 -8.94 2.18
N PHE A 87 -4.09 -7.90 3.02
CA PHE A 87 -4.82 -6.64 2.81
C PHE A 87 -4.45 -6.00 1.46
N ARG A 88 -3.25 -6.26 0.94
CA ARG A 88 -2.84 -5.82 -0.40
C ARG A 88 -3.74 -6.36 -1.53
N TYR A 89 -4.48 -7.45 -1.32
CA TYR A 89 -5.40 -7.99 -2.31
C TYR A 89 -6.59 -7.06 -2.59
N PHE A 90 -6.95 -6.21 -1.63
CA PHE A 90 -8.05 -5.27 -1.75
C PHE A 90 -7.68 -3.93 -2.43
N ILE A 91 -6.46 -3.78 -2.94
CA ILE A 91 -5.99 -2.52 -3.53
C ILE A 91 -6.98 -2.02 -4.60
N ALA A 92 -7.40 -2.86 -5.52
CA ALA A 92 -8.30 -2.44 -6.60
C ALA A 92 -9.74 -2.17 -6.13
N GLU A 93 -10.15 -2.67 -4.97
CA GLU A 93 -11.47 -2.40 -4.40
C GLU A 93 -11.56 -0.95 -3.88
N PHE A 94 -10.49 -0.45 -3.23
CA PHE A 94 -10.53 0.82 -2.51
C PHE A 94 -9.76 1.96 -3.19
N VAL A 95 -8.70 1.67 -3.93
CA VAL A 95 -7.89 2.70 -4.58
C VAL A 95 -8.60 3.22 -5.83
N LYS A 96 -8.72 4.54 -5.96
CA LYS A 96 -9.46 5.19 -7.07
C LYS A 96 -8.58 5.48 -8.28
N GLU A 97 -7.29 5.71 -8.04
CA GLU A 97 -6.28 6.01 -9.04
C GLU A 97 -5.98 4.78 -9.90
N ASP A 98 -5.54 4.97 -11.15
CA ASP A 98 -5.23 3.88 -12.09
C ASP A 98 -3.97 3.09 -11.72
N ARG A 99 -3.13 3.66 -10.86
CA ARG A 99 -1.91 3.04 -10.35
C ARG A 99 -1.64 3.41 -8.90
N ALA A 100 -1.04 2.49 -8.16
CA ALA A 100 -0.66 2.70 -6.78
C ALA A 100 0.71 2.10 -6.47
N LEU A 101 1.44 2.71 -5.56
CA LEU A 101 2.63 2.12 -4.96
C LEU A 101 2.23 1.48 -3.62
N TYR A 102 2.31 0.16 -3.55
CA TYR A 102 2.23 -0.57 -2.28
C TYR A 102 3.62 -0.64 -1.65
N LEU A 103 3.68 -0.35 -0.35
CA LEU A 103 4.89 -0.50 0.47
C LEU A 103 4.54 -1.20 1.78
N ASP A 104 5.41 -2.08 2.24
CA ASP A 104 5.36 -2.56 3.63
C ASP A 104 5.60 -1.38 4.59
N CYS A 105 4.97 -1.43 5.75
CA CYS A 105 4.89 -0.29 6.67
C CYS A 105 6.16 -0.06 7.52
N ASP A 106 7.22 -0.83 7.32
CA ASP A 106 8.51 -0.70 8.02
C ASP A 106 9.68 -0.35 7.09
N MET A 107 9.38 0.33 5.99
CA MET A 107 10.36 0.76 5.00
C MET A 107 10.78 2.22 5.19
N ILE A 108 11.96 2.56 4.69
CA ILE A 108 12.47 3.93 4.61
C ILE A 108 12.68 4.32 3.16
N VAL A 109 12.02 5.39 2.73
CA VAL A 109 12.16 5.96 1.39
C VAL A 109 13.24 7.04 1.39
N HIS A 110 14.30 6.86 0.57
CA HIS A 110 15.48 7.70 0.55
C HIS A 110 15.50 8.76 -0.55
N ARG A 111 14.50 8.77 -1.44
CA ARG A 111 14.48 9.70 -2.59
C ARG A 111 13.08 9.93 -3.13
N ASN A 112 12.97 10.81 -4.12
CA ASN A 112 11.75 11.02 -4.87
C ASN A 112 11.32 9.74 -5.61
N ILE A 113 10.00 9.49 -5.61
CA ILE A 113 9.39 8.28 -6.19
C ILE A 113 8.61 8.55 -7.49
N ASP A 114 8.66 9.75 -8.04
CA ASP A 114 7.89 10.12 -9.25
C ASP A 114 8.21 9.20 -10.43
N SER A 115 9.47 8.81 -10.58
CA SER A 115 9.90 7.91 -11.65
C SER A 115 9.24 6.53 -11.61
N LEU A 116 8.81 6.06 -10.43
CA LEU A 116 8.08 4.80 -10.31
C LEU A 116 6.69 4.92 -10.94
N PHE A 117 6.04 6.07 -10.75
CA PHE A 117 4.71 6.34 -11.31
C PHE A 117 4.71 6.59 -12.83
N GLN A 118 5.89 6.81 -13.42
CA GLN A 118 6.06 6.97 -14.86
C GLN A 118 6.40 5.68 -15.60
N LYS A 119 6.70 4.58 -14.85
CA LYS A 119 7.03 3.31 -15.48
C LYS A 119 5.85 2.75 -16.25
N ASP A 120 6.13 2.23 -17.44
CA ASP A 120 5.14 1.49 -18.22
C ASP A 120 4.93 0.10 -17.62
N PHE A 121 3.69 -0.29 -17.44
CA PHE A 121 3.33 -1.64 -17.01
C PHE A 121 3.39 -2.65 -18.15
N GLU A 122 3.42 -2.16 -19.41
CA GLU A 122 3.20 -3.01 -20.57
C GLU A 122 1.89 -3.81 -20.39
N GLU A 123 1.98 -5.14 -20.39
CA GLU A 123 0.82 -6.00 -20.12
C GLU A 123 0.80 -6.58 -18.69
N ASN A 124 1.64 -6.06 -17.80
CA ASN A 124 1.77 -6.62 -16.46
C ASN A 124 0.79 -6.01 -15.45
N TYR A 125 0.42 -6.79 -14.46
CA TYR A 125 -0.41 -6.38 -13.33
C TYR A 125 0.35 -5.61 -12.28
N ILE A 126 1.66 -5.90 -12.15
CA ILE A 126 2.54 -5.28 -11.17
C ILE A 126 3.93 -5.05 -11.77
N ILE A 127 4.66 -4.11 -11.18
CA ILE A 127 6.11 -3.95 -11.34
C ILE A 127 6.71 -4.09 -9.94
N ALA A 128 7.61 -5.02 -9.75
CA ALA A 128 8.25 -5.30 -8.49
C ALA A 128 9.73 -5.60 -8.68
N VAL A 129 10.50 -5.70 -7.61
CA VAL A 129 11.89 -6.13 -7.65
C VAL A 129 11.98 -7.63 -7.38
N PRO A 130 12.96 -8.35 -7.98
CA PRO A 130 13.22 -9.74 -7.62
C PRO A 130 13.50 -9.88 -6.13
N ASP A 131 13.07 -11.00 -5.54
CA ASP A 131 13.47 -11.34 -4.19
C ASP A 131 14.97 -11.67 -4.14
N GLY A 132 15.67 -11.16 -3.12
CA GLY A 132 17.11 -11.34 -3.01
C GLY A 132 17.55 -12.74 -2.56
N TRP A 133 16.62 -13.53 -2.01
CA TRP A 133 16.90 -14.85 -1.43
C TRP A 133 16.35 -16.00 -2.26
N TYR A 134 15.22 -15.80 -2.90
CA TYR A 134 14.51 -16.84 -3.65
C TYR A 134 14.49 -16.55 -5.14
N LYS A 135 14.84 -17.57 -5.94
CA LYS A 135 14.78 -17.44 -7.41
C LYS A 135 13.33 -17.49 -7.92
N ASN A 136 13.05 -16.73 -8.96
CA ASN A 136 11.76 -16.71 -9.67
C ASN A 136 10.56 -16.21 -8.85
N ILE A 137 10.80 -15.51 -7.76
CA ILE A 137 9.76 -14.77 -7.04
C ILE A 137 10.18 -13.30 -6.90
N PHE A 138 9.21 -12.45 -6.68
CA PHE A 138 9.43 -11.02 -6.44
C PHE A 138 9.24 -10.66 -4.96
N ASN A 139 9.87 -9.60 -4.53
CA ASN A 139 9.64 -9.03 -3.21
C ASN A 139 8.31 -8.27 -3.21
N ALA A 140 7.34 -8.77 -2.46
CA ALA A 140 6.00 -8.20 -2.38
C ALA A 140 5.90 -6.98 -1.43
N GLY A 141 6.97 -6.65 -0.71
CA GLY A 141 7.01 -5.48 0.19
C GLY A 141 7.08 -4.14 -0.53
N MET A 142 7.38 -4.15 -1.84
CA MET A 142 7.34 -2.97 -2.69
C MET A 142 6.83 -3.33 -4.09
N MET A 143 5.67 -2.80 -4.47
CA MET A 143 5.05 -3.06 -5.77
C MET A 143 4.38 -1.82 -6.33
N MET A 144 4.65 -1.49 -7.60
CA MET A 144 3.75 -0.67 -8.38
C MET A 144 2.62 -1.56 -8.90
N VAL A 145 1.38 -1.19 -8.62
CA VAL A 145 0.17 -1.95 -8.97
C VAL A 145 -0.57 -1.24 -10.09
N ASN A 146 -0.89 -1.95 -11.16
CA ASN A 146 -1.79 -1.51 -12.22
C ASN A 146 -3.23 -1.68 -11.74
N VAL A 147 -3.72 -0.69 -11.00
CA VAL A 147 -5.04 -0.73 -10.36
C VAL A 147 -6.15 -0.81 -11.40
N HIS A 148 -6.00 -0.10 -12.53
CA HIS A 148 -6.96 -0.16 -13.62
C HIS A 148 -7.13 -1.61 -14.12
N ARG A 149 -6.02 -2.28 -14.42
CA ARG A 149 -6.05 -3.66 -14.90
C ARG A 149 -6.54 -4.65 -13.84
N TRP A 150 -6.18 -4.44 -12.58
CA TRP A 150 -6.68 -5.25 -11.47
C TRP A 150 -8.22 -5.20 -11.35
N LYS A 151 -8.81 -4.01 -11.60
CA LYS A 151 -10.28 -3.84 -11.63
C LYS A 151 -10.89 -4.55 -12.83
N THR A 152 -10.34 -4.30 -14.03
CA THR A 152 -10.87 -4.85 -15.28
C THR A 152 -10.89 -6.38 -15.28
N ASP A 153 -9.84 -6.99 -14.76
CA ASP A 153 -9.63 -8.44 -14.78
C ASP A 153 -10.06 -9.13 -13.46
N ASN A 154 -10.72 -8.40 -12.55
CA ASN A 154 -11.23 -8.88 -11.26
C ASN A 154 -10.18 -9.59 -10.39
N ILE A 155 -8.94 -9.09 -10.39
CA ILE A 155 -7.80 -9.73 -9.71
C ILE A 155 -8.06 -9.90 -8.21
N CYS A 156 -8.69 -8.92 -7.54
CA CYS A 156 -9.01 -9.04 -6.12
C CYS A 156 -9.87 -10.27 -5.82
N GLN A 157 -10.92 -10.50 -6.61
CA GLN A 157 -11.79 -11.66 -6.44
C GLN A 157 -11.03 -12.97 -6.68
N ASN A 158 -10.25 -13.04 -7.77
CA ASN A 158 -9.47 -14.24 -8.11
C ASN A 158 -8.40 -14.59 -7.06
N LEU A 159 -7.90 -13.59 -6.31
CA LEU A 159 -6.92 -13.82 -5.24
C LEU A 159 -7.58 -14.28 -3.92
N LEU A 160 -8.88 -14.04 -3.75
CA LEU A 160 -9.64 -14.39 -2.55
C LEU A 160 -10.35 -15.74 -2.67
N GLU A 161 -10.43 -16.33 -3.86
CA GLU A 161 -10.95 -17.69 -4.15
C GLU A 161 -9.85 -18.77 -3.97
#